data_50f64133e6d48b0ce02bb540aaada81f
#
_entry.id   50f64133e6d48b0ce02bb540aaada81f
#
_cell.length_a   1.000
_cell.length_b   1.000
_cell.length_c   1.000
_cell.angle_alpha   90.00
_cell.angle_beta   90.00
_cell.angle_gamma   90.00
#
_symmetry.space_group_name_H-M   'P 1'
#
loop_
_entity.id
_entity.type
_entity.pdbx_description
1 polymer ?
#
loop_
_entity_poly.entity_id
_entity_poly.type
_entity_poly.pdbx_seq_one_letter_code
_entity_poly.pdbx_strand_id
1 'polypeptide(L)'
;MCYEDFVEMTAQPRWLKLAKHGGNLQRPLWASTGVKDPSYDPTMYVTKLVAAHTVNTMPESTLNAVLDSGNCDGDSITANFKSARALIGKLALIGIDFEKIFTWLEQDGVKKFENSWNELINTVTAKVNSTQ
;
A
#
# COMPACT_ATOMS: atom_id res chain seq x y z
N MET A 1 4.46 10.19 3.33
CA MET A 1 5.80 9.86 2.79
C MET A 1 5.67 9.27 1.39
N CYS A 2 5.26 8.00 1.13
CA CYS A 2 5.23 7.46 -0.26
C CYS A 2 4.49 8.34 -1.29
N TYR A 3 3.35 8.95 -0.93
CA TYR A 3 2.67 9.88 -1.82
C TYR A 3 3.42 11.19 -2.00
N GLU A 4 4.12 11.68 -0.98
CA GLU A 4 4.99 12.84 -1.06
C GLU A 4 6.16 12.59 -2.01
N ASP A 5 6.81 11.41 -1.91
CA ASP A 5 7.89 11.01 -2.82
C ASP A 5 7.38 10.94 -4.28
N PHE A 6 6.15 10.42 -4.49
CA PHE A 6 5.50 10.43 -5.81
C PHE A 6 5.31 11.85 -6.34
N VAL A 7 4.83 12.78 -5.54
CA VAL A 7 4.66 14.20 -5.93
C VAL A 7 6.00 14.83 -6.29
N GLU A 8 7.02 14.61 -5.47
CA GLU A 8 8.38 15.12 -5.72
C GLU A 8 9.00 14.53 -7.01
N MET A 9 8.88 13.22 -7.22
CA MET A 9 9.40 12.55 -8.41
C MET A 9 8.72 13.03 -9.70
N THR A 10 7.40 13.22 -9.65
CA THR A 10 6.63 13.67 -10.83
C THR A 10 6.76 15.15 -11.13
N ALA A 11 7.28 15.92 -10.20
CA ALA A 11 7.65 17.34 -10.43
C ALA A 11 9.07 17.50 -11.01
N GLN A 12 9.89 16.45 -11.05
CA GLN A 12 11.27 16.57 -11.53
C GLN A 12 11.37 16.82 -13.03
N PRO A 13 12.37 17.60 -13.49
CA PRO A 13 12.58 17.90 -14.92
C PRO A 13 12.69 16.64 -15.80
N ARG A 14 13.26 15.56 -15.26
CA ARG A 14 13.37 14.28 -15.96
C ARG A 14 11.99 13.70 -16.30
N TRP A 15 11.07 13.68 -15.33
CA TRP A 15 9.71 13.21 -15.56
C TRP A 15 8.95 14.13 -16.52
N LEU A 16 9.02 15.45 -16.31
CA LEU A 16 8.34 16.44 -17.14
C LEU A 16 8.78 16.33 -18.62
N LYS A 17 10.05 16.03 -18.86
CA LYS A 17 10.55 15.76 -20.23
C LYS A 17 9.93 14.49 -20.80
N LEU A 18 9.86 13.39 -20.04
CA LEU A 18 9.26 12.14 -20.50
C LEU A 18 7.77 12.32 -20.79
N ALA A 19 7.04 13.00 -19.92
CA ALA A 19 5.62 13.28 -20.10
C ALA A 19 5.33 14.07 -21.40
N LYS A 20 6.18 15.04 -21.75
CA LYS A 20 6.09 15.79 -23.03
C LYS A 20 6.28 14.89 -24.27
N HIS A 21 6.93 13.75 -24.11
CA HIS A 21 7.12 12.76 -25.18
C HIS A 21 6.15 11.58 -25.09
N GLY A 22 5.03 11.74 -24.39
CA GLY A 22 3.96 10.72 -24.29
C GLY A 22 4.16 9.70 -23.18
N GLY A 23 5.06 9.96 -22.23
CA GLY A 23 5.19 9.12 -21.03
C GLY A 23 3.92 9.11 -20.20
N ASN A 24 3.43 7.92 -19.83
CA ASN A 24 2.26 7.77 -18.97
C ASN A 24 2.62 7.80 -17.50
N LEU A 25 1.83 8.54 -16.72
CA LEU A 25 2.00 8.61 -15.26
C LEU A 25 1.67 7.27 -14.62
N GLN A 26 2.64 6.70 -13.89
CA GLN A 26 2.38 5.56 -13.00
C GLN A 26 1.77 6.10 -11.71
N ARG A 27 0.56 5.67 -11.38
CA ARG A 27 -0.18 6.12 -10.20
C ARG A 27 0.17 5.27 -8.99
N PRO A 28 0.30 5.86 -7.77
CA PRO A 28 0.35 5.10 -6.53
C PRO A 28 -0.92 4.29 -6.35
N LEU A 29 -0.78 3.03 -5.92
CA LEU A 29 -1.89 2.14 -5.64
C LEU A 29 -1.81 1.70 -4.17
N TRP A 30 -2.88 1.95 -3.43
CA TRP A 30 -3.06 1.46 -2.08
C TRP A 30 -3.70 0.07 -2.12
N ALA A 31 -2.96 -0.95 -1.69
CA ALA A 31 -3.42 -2.32 -1.60
C ALA A 31 -3.54 -2.77 -0.14
N SER A 32 -4.27 -3.85 0.09
CA SER A 32 -4.49 -4.41 1.43
C SER A 32 -5.13 -3.43 2.41
N THR A 33 -6.09 -2.66 1.93
CA THR A 33 -6.74 -1.57 2.67
C THR A 33 -7.92 -2.00 3.55
N GLY A 34 -8.19 -3.31 3.65
CA GLY A 34 -9.16 -3.84 4.63
C GLY A 34 -8.62 -3.71 6.06
N VAL A 35 -9.41 -3.12 6.94
CA VAL A 35 -9.09 -2.99 8.36
C VAL A 35 -9.35 -4.33 9.04
N LYS A 36 -8.37 -4.85 9.79
CA LYS A 36 -8.46 -6.16 10.45
C LYS A 36 -8.88 -6.08 11.92
N ASP A 37 -8.51 -5.00 12.59
CA ASP A 37 -8.87 -4.77 13.98
C ASP A 37 -10.26 -4.11 14.05
N PRO A 38 -11.27 -4.78 14.64
CA PRO A 38 -12.65 -4.27 14.69
C PRO A 38 -12.82 -3.01 15.58
N SER A 39 -11.81 -2.65 16.35
CA SER A 39 -11.82 -1.40 17.13
C SER A 39 -11.59 -0.15 16.30
N TYR A 40 -11.09 -0.30 15.08
CA TYR A 40 -10.83 0.81 14.16
C TYR A 40 -11.95 1.00 13.15
N ASP A 41 -12.07 2.21 12.63
CA ASP A 41 -12.98 2.55 11.55
C ASP A 41 -12.69 1.68 10.31
N PRO A 42 -13.66 0.87 9.82
CA PRO A 42 -13.46 -0.01 8.69
C PRO A 42 -13.14 0.73 7.38
N THR A 43 -13.40 2.03 7.30
CA THR A 43 -13.14 2.86 6.12
C THR A 43 -11.81 3.60 6.16
N MET A 44 -11.07 3.54 7.28
CA MET A 44 -9.93 4.43 7.54
C MET A 44 -8.82 4.38 6.48
N TYR A 45 -8.52 3.21 5.92
CA TYR A 45 -7.50 3.07 4.87
C TYR A 45 -7.99 3.47 3.47
N VAL A 46 -9.23 3.89 3.35
CA VAL A 46 -9.79 4.51 2.15
C VAL A 46 -9.90 6.02 2.38
N THR A 47 -10.68 6.42 3.38
CA THR A 47 -11.02 7.83 3.64
C THR A 47 -9.81 8.70 4.01
N LYS A 48 -8.81 8.12 4.70
CA LYS A 48 -7.56 8.82 5.09
C LYS A 48 -6.45 8.75 4.05
N LEU A 49 -6.69 8.09 2.92
CA LEU A 49 -5.70 7.92 1.84
C LEU A 49 -6.18 8.48 0.50
N VAL A 50 -7.13 9.40 0.53
CA VAL A 50 -7.63 10.10 -0.67
C VAL A 50 -6.60 11.14 -1.11
N ALA A 51 -6.15 11.06 -2.35
CA ALA A 51 -5.30 12.05 -2.99
C ALA A 51 -5.39 11.94 -4.52
N ALA A 52 -4.99 13.00 -5.22
CA ALA A 52 -4.99 13.03 -6.67
C ALA A 52 -4.10 11.93 -7.27
N HIS A 53 -4.53 11.35 -8.39
CA HIS A 53 -3.78 10.31 -9.11
C HIS A 53 -3.50 9.02 -8.31
N THR A 54 -4.20 8.76 -7.23
CA THR A 54 -4.10 7.49 -6.50
C THR A 54 -5.16 6.48 -6.92
N VAL A 55 -4.90 5.21 -6.71
CA VAL A 55 -5.85 4.10 -6.82
C VAL A 55 -5.90 3.39 -5.47
N ASN A 56 -7.09 3.02 -5.04
CA ASN A 56 -7.27 2.18 -3.84
C ASN A 56 -7.98 0.90 -4.26
N THR A 57 -7.43 -0.24 -3.85
CA THR A 57 -8.06 -1.55 -4.03
C THR A 57 -8.48 -2.07 -2.66
N MET A 58 -9.74 -2.50 -2.55
CA MET A 58 -10.29 -2.86 -1.25
C MET A 58 -11.18 -4.11 -1.34
N PRO A 59 -11.33 -4.87 -0.24
CA PRO A 59 -12.31 -5.93 -0.15
C PRO A 59 -13.74 -5.40 -0.29
N GLU A 60 -14.67 -6.25 -0.75
CA GLU A 60 -16.08 -5.89 -0.91
C GLU A 60 -16.71 -5.37 0.39
N SER A 61 -16.36 -5.97 1.54
CA SER A 61 -16.82 -5.49 2.84
C SER A 61 -16.39 -4.05 3.14
N THR A 62 -15.16 -3.68 2.78
CA THR A 62 -14.65 -2.31 2.92
C THR A 62 -15.35 -1.36 1.95
N LEU A 63 -15.59 -1.81 0.70
CA LEU A 63 -16.32 -1.03 -0.30
C LEU A 63 -17.73 -0.68 0.20
N ASN A 64 -18.45 -1.67 0.74
CA ASN A 64 -19.78 -1.46 1.31
C ASN A 64 -19.75 -0.51 2.51
N ALA A 65 -18.76 -0.65 3.42
CA ALA A 65 -18.61 0.27 4.53
C ALA A 65 -18.33 1.72 4.08
N VAL A 66 -17.55 1.90 3.03
CA VAL A 66 -17.30 3.23 2.44
C VAL A 66 -18.56 3.78 1.77
N LEU A 67 -19.34 2.95 1.11
CA LEU A 67 -20.62 3.36 0.49
C LEU A 67 -21.64 3.82 1.54
N ASP A 68 -21.70 3.11 2.67
CA ASP A 68 -22.70 3.37 3.72
C ASP A 68 -22.34 4.58 4.59
N SER A 69 -21.06 4.79 4.89
CA SER A 69 -20.62 5.78 5.89
C SER A 69 -19.33 6.52 5.55
N GLY A 70 -18.69 6.17 4.43
CA GLY A 70 -17.41 6.74 4.05
C GLY A 70 -17.53 8.18 3.57
N ASN A 71 -16.80 9.07 4.22
CA ASN A 71 -16.67 10.44 3.79
C ASN A 71 -15.31 10.63 3.08
N CYS A 72 -15.36 10.93 1.77
CA CYS A 72 -14.17 11.14 0.93
C CYS A 72 -14.09 12.62 0.50
N ASP A 73 -13.92 13.52 1.45
CA ASP A 73 -13.97 14.98 1.26
C ASP A 73 -12.68 15.58 0.67
N GLY A 74 -12.16 14.98 -0.36
CA GLY A 74 -10.98 15.51 -1.05
C GLY A 74 -9.67 14.97 -0.51
N ASP A 75 -8.57 15.74 -0.71
CA ASP A 75 -7.21 15.31 -0.34
C ASP A 75 -7.03 15.20 1.17
N SER A 76 -6.83 13.98 1.65
CA SER A 76 -6.60 13.69 3.07
C SER A 76 -5.11 13.44 3.40
N ILE A 77 -4.21 13.48 2.42
CA ILE A 77 -2.79 13.12 2.57
C ILE A 77 -1.88 14.34 2.60
N THR A 78 -2.03 15.26 1.67
CA THR A 78 -1.04 16.34 1.43
C THR A 78 -0.82 17.22 2.65
N ALA A 79 -1.87 17.57 3.39
CA ALA A 79 -1.76 18.37 4.59
C ALA A 79 -0.99 17.68 5.73
N ASN A 80 -0.81 16.37 5.66
CA ASN A 80 -0.21 15.54 6.70
C ASN A 80 1.27 15.20 6.48
N PHE A 81 1.92 15.65 5.42
CA PHE A 81 3.33 15.33 5.13
C PHE A 81 4.25 15.70 6.29
N LYS A 82 4.15 16.93 6.79
CA LYS A 82 5.00 17.42 7.88
C LYS A 82 4.81 16.63 9.17
N SER A 83 3.58 16.33 9.54
CA SER A 83 3.26 15.56 10.75
C SER A 83 3.71 14.10 10.64
N ALA A 84 3.56 13.50 9.47
CA ALA A 84 4.04 12.13 9.20
C ALA A 84 5.57 12.04 9.31
N ARG A 85 6.31 12.98 8.70
CA ARG A 85 7.79 13.04 8.83
C ARG A 85 8.22 13.22 10.28
N ALA A 86 7.55 14.11 11.02
CA ALA A 86 7.84 14.33 12.44
C ALA A 86 7.59 13.07 13.29
N LEU A 87 6.52 12.31 13.00
CA LEU A 87 6.22 11.06 13.68
C LEU A 87 7.31 9.99 13.42
N ILE A 88 7.68 9.79 12.16
CA ILE A 88 8.76 8.86 11.80
C ILE A 88 10.08 9.25 12.49
N GLY A 89 10.41 10.55 12.53
CA GLY A 89 11.59 11.03 13.25
C GLY A 89 11.53 10.73 14.76
N LYS A 90 10.38 10.88 15.39
CA LYS A 90 10.21 10.52 16.82
C LYS A 90 10.37 9.02 17.05
N LEU A 91 9.84 8.19 16.17
CA LEU A 91 9.99 6.74 16.26
C LEU A 91 11.47 6.31 16.10
N ALA A 92 12.21 6.94 15.19
CA ALA A 92 13.65 6.71 15.06
C ALA A 92 14.42 7.10 16.34
N LEU A 93 14.05 8.20 17.01
CA LEU A 93 14.69 8.64 18.26
C LEU A 93 14.51 7.65 19.42
N ILE A 94 13.42 6.89 19.44
CA ILE A 94 13.22 5.82 20.44
C ILE A 94 13.78 4.46 20.01
N GLY A 95 14.60 4.44 18.95
CA GLY A 95 15.36 3.26 18.54
C GLY A 95 14.70 2.38 17.48
N ILE A 96 13.62 2.82 16.84
CA ILE A 96 13.00 2.08 15.72
C ILE A 96 13.84 2.30 14.45
N ASP A 97 14.45 1.22 13.98
CA ASP A 97 15.26 1.18 12.76
C ASP A 97 14.38 0.75 11.57
N PHE A 98 13.89 1.73 10.81
CA PHE A 98 13.00 1.48 9.69
C PHE A 98 13.66 0.71 8.55
N GLU A 99 14.95 0.90 8.29
CA GLU A 99 15.67 0.17 7.24
C GLU A 99 15.72 -1.34 7.54
N LYS A 100 15.97 -1.70 8.79
CA LYS A 100 15.88 -3.10 9.21
C LYS A 100 14.48 -3.67 9.09
N ILE A 101 13.46 -2.87 9.46
CA ILE A 101 12.06 -3.30 9.35
C ILE A 101 11.69 -3.52 7.88
N PHE A 102 12.04 -2.62 6.98
CA PHE A 102 11.73 -2.75 5.55
C PHE A 102 12.44 -3.95 4.92
N THR A 103 13.73 -4.13 5.23
CA THR A 103 14.49 -5.30 4.78
C THR A 103 13.87 -6.60 5.28
N TRP A 104 13.49 -6.64 6.55
CA TRP A 104 12.84 -7.82 7.12
C TRP A 104 11.47 -8.10 6.48
N LEU A 105 10.64 -7.07 6.27
CA LEU A 105 9.33 -7.21 5.63
C LEU A 105 9.44 -7.75 4.20
N GLU A 106 10.42 -7.30 3.43
CA GLU A 106 10.70 -7.80 2.09
C GLU A 106 11.09 -9.28 2.12
N GLN A 107 12.07 -9.65 2.95
CA GLN A 107 12.52 -11.03 3.07
C GLN A 107 11.42 -11.97 3.56
N ASP A 108 10.67 -11.57 4.58
CA ASP A 108 9.53 -12.34 5.11
C ASP A 108 8.42 -12.50 4.07
N GLY A 109 8.13 -11.44 3.31
CA GLY A 109 7.17 -11.48 2.21
C GLY A 109 7.56 -12.47 1.13
N VAL A 110 8.80 -12.42 0.63
CA VAL A 110 9.32 -13.37 -0.37
C VAL A 110 9.21 -14.79 0.16
N LYS A 111 9.65 -15.04 1.41
CA LYS A 111 9.59 -16.37 2.03
C LYS A 111 8.17 -16.94 2.13
N LYS A 112 7.20 -16.11 2.46
CA LYS A 112 5.79 -16.50 2.51
C LYS A 112 5.26 -16.91 1.13
N PHE A 113 5.62 -16.18 0.08
CA PHE A 113 5.25 -16.55 -1.30
C PHE A 113 5.89 -17.86 -1.73
N GLU A 114 7.19 -18.07 -1.46
CA GLU A 114 7.87 -19.34 -1.75
C GLU A 114 7.19 -20.52 -1.04
N ASN A 115 6.85 -20.37 0.24
CA ASN A 115 6.16 -21.42 0.99
C ASN A 115 4.79 -21.73 0.39
N SER A 116 3.97 -20.73 0.11
CA SER A 116 2.64 -20.90 -0.49
C SER A 116 2.73 -21.55 -1.88
N TRP A 117 3.72 -21.20 -2.68
CA TRP A 117 3.99 -21.86 -3.96
C TRP A 117 4.31 -23.35 -3.80
N ASN A 118 5.22 -23.67 -2.89
CA ASN A 118 5.60 -25.06 -2.62
C ASN A 118 4.43 -25.89 -2.08
N GLU A 119 3.60 -25.33 -1.22
CA GLU A 119 2.37 -25.97 -0.74
C GLU A 119 1.38 -26.24 -1.87
N LEU A 120 1.19 -25.29 -2.77
CA LEU A 120 0.36 -25.46 -3.96
C LEU A 120 0.86 -26.61 -4.83
N ILE A 121 2.16 -26.61 -5.18
CA ILE A 121 2.76 -27.66 -6.00
C ILE A 121 2.62 -29.03 -5.34
N ASN A 122 2.87 -29.14 -4.05
CA ASN A 122 2.71 -30.39 -3.30
C ASN A 122 1.25 -30.88 -3.33
N THR A 123 0.30 -29.98 -3.13
CA THR A 123 -1.14 -30.30 -3.14
C THR A 123 -1.58 -30.78 -4.52
N VAL A 124 -1.19 -30.10 -5.59
CA VAL A 124 -1.52 -30.51 -6.98
C VAL A 124 -0.88 -31.84 -7.29
N THR A 125 0.40 -32.04 -6.96
CA THR A 125 1.13 -33.30 -7.21
C THR A 125 0.46 -34.48 -6.49
N ALA A 126 0.11 -34.32 -5.21
CA ALA A 126 -0.59 -35.34 -4.45
C ALA A 126 -1.95 -35.69 -5.08
N LYS A 127 -2.70 -34.69 -5.56
CA LYS A 127 -3.98 -34.88 -6.23
C LYS A 127 -3.83 -35.66 -7.53
N VAL A 128 -2.86 -35.32 -8.37
CA VAL A 128 -2.58 -36.00 -9.64
C VAL A 128 -2.22 -37.48 -9.37
N ASN A 129 -1.32 -37.73 -8.42
CA ASN A 129 -0.89 -39.10 -8.09
C ASN A 129 -2.01 -39.95 -7.48
N SER A 130 -3.00 -39.35 -6.82
CA SER A 130 -4.16 -40.10 -6.26
C SER A 130 -5.25 -40.43 -7.28
N THR A 131 -5.14 -39.91 -8.51
CA THR A 131 -6.13 -40.11 -9.57
C THR A 131 -5.65 -41.13 -10.62
N GLN A 132 -4.41 -41.62 -10.47
CA GLN A 132 -3.87 -42.79 -11.20
C GLN A 132 -4.09 -44.09 -10.44
#